data_e49f6258dcc58edd54f6c25f64a6e2e1
#
_entry.id   e49f6258dcc58edd54f6c25f64a6e2e1
#
_cell.length_a   1.000
_cell.length_b   1.000
_cell.length_c   1.000
_cell.angle_alpha   90.00
_cell.angle_beta   90.00
_cell.angle_gamma   90.00
#
_symmetry.space_group_name_H-M   'P 1'
#
loop_
_entity.id
_entity.type
_entity.pdbx_description
1 polymer ?
#
loop_
_entity_poly.entity_id
_entity_poly.type
_entity_poly.pdbx_seq_one_letter_code
_entity_poly.pdbx_strand_id
1 'polypeptide(L)'
;MFLRYSFAGVFGLSLAALPGVASAEPHVIPGVGPAIQAPSYASQAYNQPPNGAPSYEPVQAPVEGGNYGGGFIEFMMTGNSASSNSYRAHAPQMTAYADPQAAAPRREINPIYFRQEVEYSGNERPGTIVIDTPNKFLFFVEPGGHALRYGIGVGRPGFAWSGVKTISRKAEWPGWTPPAEMLLRRPDLPTHMDGGPANPLGARALYLGSSLYRIHGTNEPETIGMNVSSGCIRMMNQDVEDLYGRVHVGTKVIVM
;
A
#
# COMPACT_ATOMS: atom_id res chain seq x y z
N MET A 1 -40.70 72.87 23.07
CA MET A 1 -39.77 72.28 24.04
C MET A 1 -39.24 71.03 23.40
N PHE A 2 -38.13 71.11 22.59
CA PHE A 2 -37.58 70.01 21.80
C PHE A 2 -36.20 69.68 22.31
N LEU A 3 -36.05 68.47 22.78
CA LEU A 3 -34.77 67.91 23.26
C LEU A 3 -34.07 67.19 22.09
N ARG A 4 -32.91 67.68 21.69
CA ARG A 4 -32.03 67.04 20.66
C ARG A 4 -31.04 66.15 21.38
N TYR A 5 -31.02 64.88 21.02
CA TYR A 5 -29.94 63.99 21.38
C TYR A 5 -28.99 63.80 20.14
N SER A 6 -27.76 64.23 20.34
CA SER A 6 -26.67 63.95 19.41
C SER A 6 -26.11 62.55 19.70
N PHE A 7 -26.08 61.67 18.69
CA PHE A 7 -25.33 60.42 18.70
C PHE A 7 -24.01 60.61 17.98
N ALA A 8 -22.91 60.50 18.70
CA ALA A 8 -21.58 60.43 18.15
C ALA A 8 -21.30 58.98 17.75
N GLY A 9 -21.14 58.74 16.47
CA GLY A 9 -20.74 57.43 15.91
C GLY A 9 -19.24 57.22 16.07
N VAL A 10 -18.86 56.17 16.77
CA VAL A 10 -17.49 55.67 16.81
C VAL A 10 -17.34 54.64 15.67
N PHE A 11 -16.54 54.95 14.66
CA PHE A 11 -16.14 53.99 13.63
C PHE A 11 -15.06 53.06 14.20
N GLY A 12 -15.43 51.84 14.55
CA GLY A 12 -14.51 50.77 14.86
C GLY A 12 -14.00 50.13 13.57
N LEU A 13 -12.71 50.23 13.32
CA LEU A 13 -12.02 49.50 12.26
C LEU A 13 -11.95 48.02 12.65
N SER A 14 -12.77 47.15 12.06
CA SER A 14 -12.63 45.71 12.18
C SER A 14 -11.51 45.21 11.26
N LEU A 15 -10.39 44.82 11.85
CA LEU A 15 -9.33 44.07 11.16
C LEU A 15 -9.87 42.67 10.89
N ALA A 16 -10.15 42.36 9.61
CA ALA A 16 -10.48 41.01 9.19
C ALA A 16 -9.22 40.13 9.28
N ALA A 17 -9.20 39.22 10.24
CA ALA A 17 -8.20 38.15 10.30
C ALA A 17 -8.46 37.14 9.17
N LEU A 18 -7.45 36.93 8.32
CA LEU A 18 -7.45 35.88 7.32
C LEU A 18 -7.51 34.50 8.02
N PRO A 19 -8.30 33.53 7.50
CA PRO A 19 -8.29 32.20 8.06
C PRO A 19 -6.92 31.57 7.85
N GLY A 20 -6.26 31.22 8.95
CA GLY A 20 -5.03 30.45 8.95
C GLY A 20 -5.25 29.11 8.24
N VAL A 21 -4.27 28.73 7.40
CA VAL A 21 -4.20 27.39 6.80
C VAL A 21 -4.12 26.39 7.93
N ALA A 22 -5.19 25.65 8.17
CA ALA A 22 -5.17 24.55 9.12
C ALA A 22 -4.25 23.47 8.57
N SER A 23 -3.06 23.33 9.16
CA SER A 23 -2.23 22.14 9.00
C SER A 23 -3.06 20.96 9.51
N ALA A 24 -3.36 20.01 8.62
CA ALA A 24 -4.00 18.77 9.01
C ALA A 24 -3.06 18.01 9.95
N GLU A 25 -3.33 18.02 11.22
CA GLU A 25 -2.65 17.14 12.17
C GLU A 25 -2.92 15.67 11.79
N PRO A 26 -1.93 14.79 11.90
CA PRO A 26 -2.14 13.37 11.64
C PRO A 26 -3.24 12.83 12.56
N HIS A 27 -4.27 12.24 11.96
CA HIS A 27 -5.39 11.68 12.69
C HIS A 27 -4.90 10.46 13.47
N VAL A 28 -4.67 10.64 14.77
CA VAL A 28 -4.30 9.57 15.68
C VAL A 28 -5.56 8.78 16.00
N ILE A 29 -5.54 7.46 15.81
CA ILE A 29 -6.63 6.60 16.27
C ILE A 29 -6.71 6.72 17.78
N PRO A 30 -7.84 7.18 18.37
CA PRO A 30 -7.99 7.17 19.80
C PRO A 30 -7.86 5.74 20.30
N GLY A 31 -6.85 5.49 21.12
CA GLY A 31 -6.71 4.23 21.78
C GLY A 31 -5.62 3.28 21.30
N VAL A 32 -4.73 3.70 20.39
CA VAL A 32 -3.54 2.91 20.05
C VAL A 32 -2.35 3.46 20.84
N GLY A 33 -1.88 2.69 21.82
CA GLY A 33 -0.67 2.99 22.59
C GLY A 33 0.62 2.86 21.78
N PRO A 34 1.78 3.27 22.33
CA PRO A 34 3.07 3.07 21.69
C PRO A 34 3.34 1.57 21.47
N ALA A 35 4.04 1.25 20.40
CA ALA A 35 4.41 -0.13 20.07
C ALA A 35 5.23 -0.74 21.22
N ILE A 36 4.80 -1.92 21.68
CA ILE A 36 5.59 -2.74 22.59
C ILE A 36 6.82 -3.20 21.81
N GLN A 37 8.01 -3.05 22.37
CA GLN A 37 9.25 -3.44 21.69
C GLN A 37 9.18 -4.92 21.30
N ALA A 38 9.07 -5.18 20.01
CA ALA A 38 9.09 -6.52 19.46
C ALA A 38 10.49 -7.13 19.58
N PRO A 39 10.62 -8.45 19.84
CA PRO A 39 11.87 -9.15 19.65
C PRO A 39 12.34 -8.98 18.20
N SER A 40 13.63 -8.81 18.01
CA SER A 40 14.29 -8.52 16.73
C SER A 40 14.11 -9.68 15.73
N TYR A 41 13.06 -9.64 14.94
CA TYR A 41 12.89 -10.51 13.76
C TYR A 41 13.48 -9.88 12.49
N ALA A 42 14.22 -8.80 12.65
CA ALA A 42 14.83 -8.13 11.53
C ALA A 42 15.97 -8.97 10.94
N SER A 43 15.93 -9.23 9.70
CA SER A 43 17.03 -9.51 8.77
C SER A 43 17.43 -10.94 8.40
N GLN A 44 16.90 -12.01 8.96
CA GLN A 44 17.32 -13.36 8.52
C GLN A 44 16.31 -14.12 7.60
N ALA A 45 15.06 -13.70 7.53
CA ALA A 45 14.03 -14.45 6.81
C ALA A 45 13.95 -14.15 5.28
N TYR A 46 14.64 -13.14 4.79
CA TYR A 46 14.49 -12.69 3.41
C TYR A 46 15.39 -13.43 2.40
N ASN A 47 16.40 -14.18 2.84
CA ASN A 47 17.41 -14.78 1.96
C ASN A 47 17.50 -16.32 1.97
N GLN A 48 16.56 -17.02 2.61
CA GLN A 48 16.58 -18.49 2.52
C GLN A 48 15.34 -18.99 1.77
N PRO A 49 15.51 -19.67 0.62
CA PRO A 49 14.44 -20.46 0.01
C PRO A 49 14.09 -21.62 0.96
N PRO A 50 12.83 -22.07 1.02
CA PRO A 50 12.44 -23.21 1.82
C PRO A 50 13.22 -24.45 1.36
N ASN A 51 13.89 -25.12 2.29
CA ASN A 51 14.57 -26.39 2.06
C ASN A 51 13.53 -27.42 1.57
N GLY A 52 13.63 -27.82 0.32
CA GLY A 52 12.80 -28.90 -0.25
C GLY A 52 12.14 -28.60 -1.59
N ALA A 53 12.45 -27.50 -2.26
CA ALA A 53 11.99 -27.30 -3.64
C ALA A 53 12.82 -28.17 -4.60
N PRO A 54 12.18 -28.90 -5.54
CA PRO A 54 12.89 -29.63 -6.59
C PRO A 54 13.68 -28.63 -7.45
N SER A 55 14.95 -28.93 -7.71
CA SER A 55 15.81 -28.19 -8.60
C SER A 55 15.28 -28.30 -10.02
N TYR A 56 14.70 -27.25 -10.56
CA TYR A 56 14.42 -27.14 -11.99
C TYR A 56 15.66 -26.56 -12.68
N GLU A 57 16.26 -27.31 -13.57
CA GLU A 57 17.22 -26.78 -14.52
C GLU A 57 16.51 -25.77 -15.43
N PRO A 58 17.07 -24.56 -15.63
CA PRO A 58 16.44 -23.57 -16.49
C PRO A 58 16.57 -24.00 -17.95
N VAL A 59 15.46 -24.34 -18.59
CA VAL A 59 15.37 -24.40 -20.05
C VAL A 59 15.52 -22.97 -20.56
N GLN A 60 16.64 -22.69 -21.23
CA GLN A 60 16.88 -21.39 -21.86
C GLN A 60 15.94 -21.24 -23.07
N ALA A 61 14.89 -20.46 -22.93
CA ALA A 61 14.17 -19.90 -24.06
C ALA A 61 14.88 -18.63 -24.54
N PRO A 62 14.89 -18.32 -25.84
CA PRO A 62 15.53 -17.11 -26.36
C PRO A 62 14.81 -15.90 -25.82
N VAL A 63 15.53 -15.04 -25.10
CA VAL A 63 15.01 -13.80 -24.56
C VAL A 63 15.15 -12.73 -25.64
N GLU A 64 14.07 -12.42 -26.36
CA GLU A 64 13.96 -11.13 -27.01
C GLU A 64 13.79 -10.07 -25.92
N GLY A 65 14.71 -9.08 -25.91
CA GLY A 65 14.87 -8.13 -24.83
C GLY A 65 13.70 -7.18 -24.70
N GLY A 66 12.89 -7.41 -23.66
CA GLY A 66 11.99 -6.43 -23.11
C GLY A 66 12.54 -6.00 -21.75
N ASN A 67 12.91 -4.74 -21.61
CA ASN A 67 13.42 -4.16 -20.38
C ASN A 67 12.25 -3.94 -19.40
N TYR A 68 11.91 -4.99 -18.62
CA TYR A 68 10.82 -4.96 -17.64
C TYR A 68 11.30 -4.63 -16.22
N GLY A 69 12.41 -3.90 -16.07
CA GLY A 69 13.07 -3.59 -14.81
C GLY A 69 12.74 -2.23 -14.19
N GLY A 70 11.65 -1.61 -14.54
CA GLY A 70 11.17 -0.40 -13.86
C GLY A 70 9.72 -0.59 -13.51
N GLY A 71 9.43 -0.66 -12.22
CA GLY A 71 8.14 -0.76 -11.59
C GLY A 71 6.92 -0.79 -12.49
N PHE A 72 6.58 -1.97 -13.03
CA PHE A 72 5.36 -2.18 -13.83
C PHE A 72 4.12 -1.50 -13.19
N ILE A 73 4.05 -1.52 -11.86
CA ILE A 73 2.97 -0.86 -11.12
C ILE A 73 3.24 0.64 -10.96
N GLU A 74 4.47 1.07 -10.81
CA GLU A 74 4.78 2.51 -10.75
C GLU A 74 4.45 3.19 -12.08
N PHE A 75 4.76 2.55 -13.20
CA PHE A 75 4.33 3.00 -14.52
C PHE A 75 2.80 2.94 -14.67
N MET A 76 2.14 1.89 -14.16
CA MET A 76 0.67 1.82 -14.10
C MET A 76 0.03 2.96 -13.29
N MET A 77 0.75 3.45 -12.29
CA MET A 77 0.23 4.44 -11.34
C MET A 77 0.49 5.88 -11.77
N THR A 78 1.63 6.17 -12.40
CA THR A 78 2.02 7.54 -12.72
C THR A 78 1.74 7.96 -14.15
N GLY A 79 1.56 7.00 -15.07
CA GLY A 79 1.42 7.28 -16.51
C GLY A 79 2.70 7.84 -17.14
N ASN A 80 3.79 7.90 -16.39
CA ASN A 80 5.05 8.48 -16.84
C ASN A 80 6.00 7.34 -17.24
N SER A 81 6.07 7.06 -18.55
CA SER A 81 7.15 6.27 -19.11
C SER A 81 8.45 7.05 -18.94
N ALA A 82 9.45 6.42 -18.34
CA ALA A 82 10.81 6.94 -18.40
C ALA A 82 11.14 7.21 -19.88
N SER A 83 11.36 8.48 -20.19
CA SER A 83 11.59 9.03 -21.51
C SER A 83 12.60 8.18 -22.30
N SER A 84 12.15 7.63 -23.42
CA SER A 84 13.02 7.04 -24.45
C SER A 84 13.89 8.15 -25.02
N ASN A 85 15.10 8.27 -24.53
CA ASN A 85 16.07 9.22 -25.07
C ASN A 85 16.67 8.64 -26.35
N SER A 86 16.48 9.40 -27.42
CA SER A 86 16.94 9.20 -28.79
C SER A 86 18.34 8.58 -28.92
N TYR A 87 18.44 7.52 -29.71
CA TYR A 87 19.70 6.92 -30.19
C TYR A 87 20.51 7.94 -30.98
N ARG A 88 21.60 8.40 -30.42
CA ARG A 88 22.70 8.99 -31.16
C ARG A 88 23.82 7.95 -31.24
N ALA A 89 24.02 7.43 -32.45
CA ALA A 89 25.11 6.52 -32.74
C ALA A 89 26.46 7.20 -32.49
N HIS A 90 27.25 6.69 -31.56
CA HIS A 90 28.67 6.94 -31.43
C HIS A 90 29.40 5.62 -31.32
N ALA A 91 30.51 5.54 -32.04
CA ALA A 91 31.37 4.36 -32.22
C ALA A 91 31.91 3.79 -30.89
N PRO A 92 32.36 2.53 -30.87
CA PRO A 92 32.59 1.75 -29.66
C PRO A 92 33.89 2.20 -28.96
N GLN A 93 33.73 2.78 -27.77
CA GLN A 93 34.80 2.75 -26.76
C GLN A 93 34.56 1.54 -25.88
N MET A 94 35.49 0.59 -25.91
CA MET A 94 35.55 -0.52 -24.97
C MET A 94 35.83 0.04 -23.58
N THR A 95 34.78 0.23 -22.81
CA THR A 95 34.87 0.47 -21.36
C THR A 95 34.18 -0.68 -20.65
N ALA A 96 34.84 -1.13 -19.58
CA ALA A 96 34.50 -2.23 -18.68
C ALA A 96 33.02 -2.65 -18.70
N TYR A 97 32.77 -3.95 -18.86
CA TYR A 97 31.47 -4.58 -18.70
C TYR A 97 30.88 -4.16 -17.36
N ALA A 98 30.06 -3.14 -17.35
CA ALA A 98 29.10 -2.92 -16.29
C ALA A 98 28.06 -4.03 -16.45
N ASP A 99 27.90 -4.85 -15.42
CA ASP A 99 26.90 -5.90 -15.34
C ASP A 99 25.52 -5.29 -15.67
N PRO A 100 24.85 -5.68 -16.79
CA PRO A 100 23.54 -5.12 -17.14
C PRO A 100 22.46 -5.48 -16.13
N GLN A 101 22.79 -6.24 -15.11
CA GLN A 101 21.90 -6.75 -14.08
C GLN A 101 22.08 -6.08 -12.71
N ALA A 102 22.75 -4.94 -12.65
CA ALA A 102 22.68 -4.08 -11.47
C ALA A 102 21.24 -3.56 -11.36
N ALA A 103 20.39 -4.37 -10.75
CA ALA A 103 19.01 -3.98 -10.40
C ALA A 103 19.08 -2.63 -9.69
N ALA A 104 18.30 -1.65 -10.15
CA ALA A 104 18.18 -0.37 -9.46
C ALA A 104 17.99 -0.62 -7.96
N PRO A 105 18.67 0.15 -7.08
CA PRO A 105 18.61 -0.10 -5.65
C PRO A 105 17.14 -0.11 -5.22
N ARG A 106 16.65 -1.27 -4.77
CA ARG A 106 15.28 -1.39 -4.24
C ARG A 106 15.20 -0.48 -3.03
N ARG A 107 14.18 0.37 -3.01
CA ARG A 107 13.93 1.23 -1.85
C ARG A 107 13.72 0.35 -0.63
N GLU A 108 14.48 0.59 0.42
CA GLU A 108 14.31 -0.12 1.69
C GLU A 108 12.95 0.25 2.32
N ILE A 109 12.28 -0.75 2.86
CA ILE A 109 11.02 -0.55 3.58
C ILE A 109 11.34 0.14 4.90
N ASN A 110 10.66 1.24 5.22
CA ASN A 110 10.83 1.90 6.51
C ASN A 110 10.42 0.93 7.63
N PRO A 111 11.30 0.67 8.62
CA PRO A 111 11.04 -0.29 9.70
C PRO A 111 9.76 -0.03 10.52
N ILE A 112 9.22 1.20 10.51
CA ILE A 112 7.95 1.53 11.16
C ILE A 112 6.77 0.69 10.61
N TYR A 113 6.87 0.22 9.37
CA TYR A 113 5.86 -0.58 8.70
C TYR A 113 6.02 -2.10 8.90
N PHE A 114 7.01 -2.55 9.64
CA PHE A 114 7.11 -3.96 10.00
C PHE A 114 6.02 -4.33 11.00
N ARG A 115 5.58 -5.58 10.92
CA ARG A 115 4.57 -6.14 11.83
C ARG A 115 5.00 -6.01 13.28
N GLN A 116 4.10 -5.52 14.13
CA GLN A 116 4.32 -5.32 15.55
C GLN A 116 3.04 -5.63 16.34
N GLU A 117 3.19 -6.18 17.52
CA GLU A 117 2.15 -6.20 18.54
C GLU A 117 2.11 -4.82 19.22
N VAL A 118 0.90 -4.26 19.37
CA VAL A 118 0.69 -2.93 19.98
C VAL A 118 -0.47 -2.98 20.95
N GLU A 119 -0.48 -2.07 21.93
CA GLU A 119 -1.67 -1.83 22.75
C GLU A 119 -2.78 -1.25 21.86
N TYR A 120 -4.00 -1.75 22.07
CA TYR A 120 -5.17 -1.33 21.33
C TYR A 120 -6.33 -1.03 22.28
N SER A 121 -6.71 0.22 22.41
CA SER A 121 -7.81 0.68 23.28
C SER A 121 -9.08 1.06 22.50
N GLY A 122 -9.21 0.64 21.24
CA GLY A 122 -10.46 0.75 20.47
C GLY A 122 -11.55 -0.16 21.03
N ASN A 123 -12.80 0.10 20.59
CA ASN A 123 -13.98 -0.64 21.07
C ASN A 123 -14.34 -1.85 20.16
N GLU A 124 -13.51 -2.15 19.18
CA GLU A 124 -13.74 -3.24 18.24
C GLU A 124 -13.53 -4.59 18.93
N ARG A 125 -14.37 -5.55 18.54
CA ARG A 125 -14.28 -6.91 19.09
C ARG A 125 -13.02 -7.60 18.56
N PRO A 126 -12.38 -8.47 19.36
CA PRO A 126 -11.32 -9.35 18.88
C PRO A 126 -11.73 -10.09 17.59
N GLY A 127 -10.78 -10.23 16.67
CA GLY A 127 -11.01 -10.79 15.34
C GLY A 127 -11.48 -9.77 14.29
N THR A 128 -11.67 -8.50 14.66
CA THR A 128 -11.96 -7.41 13.71
C THR A 128 -10.67 -6.89 13.07
N ILE A 129 -10.74 -6.57 11.79
CA ILE A 129 -9.69 -5.82 11.09
C ILE A 129 -10.06 -4.33 11.08
N VAL A 130 -9.14 -3.47 11.49
CA VAL A 130 -9.28 -2.01 11.41
C VAL A 130 -8.17 -1.47 10.51
N ILE A 131 -8.54 -0.71 9.48
CA ILE A 131 -7.61 -0.14 8.50
C ILE A 131 -7.61 1.37 8.64
N ASP A 132 -6.46 1.89 9.06
CA ASP A 132 -6.16 3.31 9.16
C ASP A 132 -5.43 3.73 7.87
N THR A 133 -6.19 4.20 6.89
CA THR A 133 -5.64 4.58 5.59
C THR A 133 -4.75 5.83 5.67
N PRO A 134 -5.05 6.87 6.46
CA PRO A 134 -4.16 8.02 6.65
C PRO A 134 -2.77 7.65 7.17
N ASN A 135 -2.70 6.79 8.18
CA ASN A 135 -1.45 6.39 8.83
C ASN A 135 -0.78 5.18 8.17
N LYS A 136 -1.45 4.51 7.22
CA LYS A 136 -0.95 3.34 6.48
C LYS A 136 -0.70 2.12 7.36
N PHE A 137 -1.63 1.87 8.28
CA PHE A 137 -1.61 0.71 9.14
C PHE A 137 -2.91 -0.10 9.06
N LEU A 138 -2.77 -1.41 9.19
CA LEU A 138 -3.87 -2.33 9.42
C LEU A 138 -3.67 -2.95 10.80
N PHE A 139 -4.73 -2.98 11.59
CA PHE A 139 -4.77 -3.60 12.91
C PHE A 139 -5.66 -4.83 12.87
N PHE A 140 -5.14 -5.96 13.28
CA PHE A 140 -5.94 -7.13 13.61
C PHE A 140 -6.14 -7.14 15.13
N VAL A 141 -7.36 -6.88 15.57
CA VAL A 141 -7.70 -6.75 16.99
C VAL A 141 -7.63 -8.11 17.67
N GLU A 142 -6.87 -8.20 18.76
CA GLU A 142 -6.70 -9.39 19.58
C GLU A 142 -7.36 -9.22 20.96
N PRO A 143 -7.58 -10.33 21.71
CA PRO A 143 -8.07 -10.24 23.09
C PRO A 143 -7.07 -9.51 24.00
N GLY A 144 -7.55 -8.95 25.11
CA GLY A 144 -6.69 -8.37 26.14
C GLY A 144 -6.24 -6.94 25.87
N GLY A 145 -6.84 -6.22 24.92
CA GLY A 145 -6.48 -4.85 24.62
C GLY A 145 -5.23 -4.72 23.76
N HIS A 146 -4.95 -5.71 22.93
CA HIS A 146 -3.83 -5.74 21.98
C HIS A 146 -4.30 -5.84 20.54
N ALA A 147 -3.43 -5.50 19.60
CA ALA A 147 -3.62 -5.75 18.18
C ALA A 147 -2.28 -6.03 17.50
N LEU A 148 -2.32 -6.86 16.45
CA LEU A 148 -1.21 -6.93 15.51
C LEU A 148 -1.35 -5.78 14.51
N ARG A 149 -0.34 -4.93 14.44
CA ARG A 149 -0.24 -3.82 13.50
C ARG A 149 0.64 -4.22 12.32
N TYR A 150 0.13 -4.04 11.11
CA TYR A 150 0.82 -4.28 9.85
C TYR A 150 0.94 -2.98 9.07
N GLY A 151 2.07 -2.76 8.42
CA GLY A 151 2.23 -1.69 7.44
C GLY A 151 1.50 -2.02 6.14
N ILE A 152 0.83 -1.02 5.55
CA ILE A 152 0.06 -1.21 4.32
C ILE A 152 0.36 -0.13 3.28
N GLY A 153 0.15 -0.48 2.00
CA GLY A 153 -0.04 0.49 0.93
C GLY A 153 -1.53 0.70 0.66
N VAL A 154 -1.92 1.93 0.35
CA VAL A 154 -3.34 2.32 0.22
C VAL A 154 -3.66 2.99 -1.12
N GLY A 155 -4.92 3.33 -1.34
CA GLY A 155 -5.38 4.04 -2.52
C GLY A 155 -4.72 5.41 -2.69
N ARG A 156 -4.42 5.77 -3.96
CA ARG A 156 -4.00 7.13 -4.33
C ARG A 156 -5.08 8.16 -4.00
N PRO A 157 -4.75 9.47 -3.94
CA PRO A 157 -5.77 10.51 -3.88
C PRO A 157 -6.88 10.30 -4.92
N GLY A 158 -8.13 10.39 -4.50
CA GLY A 158 -9.31 10.11 -5.32
C GLY A 158 -9.74 8.63 -5.36
N PHE A 159 -8.95 7.71 -4.79
CA PHE A 159 -9.30 6.29 -4.65
C PHE A 159 -9.41 5.85 -3.19
N ALA A 160 -9.34 6.80 -2.25
CA ALA A 160 -9.61 6.53 -0.86
C ALA A 160 -11.10 6.22 -0.65
N TRP A 161 -11.38 5.29 0.25
CA TRP A 161 -12.73 4.93 0.66
C TRP A 161 -12.75 4.58 2.14
N SER A 162 -13.90 4.69 2.77
CA SER A 162 -14.12 4.31 4.16
C SER A 162 -15.41 3.50 4.30
N GLY A 163 -15.60 2.91 5.47
CA GLY A 163 -16.80 2.15 5.80
C GLY A 163 -16.53 0.74 6.30
N VAL A 164 -17.60 -0.04 6.44
CA VAL A 164 -17.55 -1.39 6.99
C VAL A 164 -17.82 -2.40 5.88
N LYS A 165 -16.98 -3.42 5.81
CA LYS A 165 -17.15 -4.58 4.93
C LYS A 165 -16.88 -5.87 5.70
N THR A 166 -17.10 -7.00 5.04
CA THR A 166 -16.70 -8.32 5.54
C THR A 166 -15.84 -9.02 4.49
N ILE A 167 -14.97 -9.91 4.94
CA ILE A 167 -14.26 -10.80 4.02
C ILE A 167 -15.29 -11.73 3.39
N SER A 168 -15.43 -11.66 2.06
CA SER A 168 -16.38 -12.50 1.31
C SER A 168 -15.71 -13.73 0.69
N ARG A 169 -14.42 -13.67 0.42
CA ARG A 169 -13.63 -14.77 -0.17
C ARG A 169 -12.17 -14.64 0.21
N LYS A 170 -11.49 -15.76 0.31
CA LYS A 170 -10.04 -15.87 0.51
C LYS A 170 -9.44 -16.62 -0.68
N ALA A 171 -8.24 -16.24 -1.12
CA ALA A 171 -7.53 -16.95 -2.17
C ALA A 171 -6.02 -16.95 -1.91
N GLU A 172 -5.39 -18.09 -2.21
CA GLU A 172 -3.94 -18.27 -2.24
C GLU A 172 -3.45 -18.08 -3.67
N TRP A 173 -2.35 -17.38 -3.82
CA TRP A 173 -1.76 -17.05 -5.13
C TRP A 173 -2.82 -16.73 -6.19
N PRO A 174 -3.63 -15.68 -5.96
CA PRO A 174 -4.76 -15.36 -6.83
C PRO A 174 -4.28 -14.94 -8.22
N GLY A 175 -4.98 -15.39 -9.27
CA GLY A 175 -4.82 -14.80 -10.59
C GLY A 175 -5.30 -13.34 -10.59
N TRP A 176 -4.70 -12.52 -11.43
CA TRP A 176 -5.05 -11.13 -11.58
C TRP A 176 -5.58 -10.84 -12.99
N THR A 177 -6.75 -10.24 -13.05
CA THR A 177 -7.34 -9.71 -14.28
C THR A 177 -7.48 -8.20 -14.11
N PRO A 178 -6.78 -7.40 -14.91
CA PRO A 178 -6.91 -5.95 -14.87
C PRO A 178 -8.38 -5.53 -15.10
N PRO A 179 -8.88 -4.52 -14.38
CA PRO A 179 -10.18 -3.92 -14.70
C PRO A 179 -10.20 -3.38 -16.14
N ALA A 180 -11.36 -3.45 -16.82
CA ALA A 180 -11.50 -2.99 -18.20
C ALA A 180 -11.04 -1.52 -18.38
N GLU A 181 -11.36 -0.64 -17.44
CA GLU A 181 -10.91 0.76 -17.46
C GLU A 181 -9.37 0.89 -17.36
N MET A 182 -8.71 -0.05 -16.73
CA MET A 182 -7.25 -0.08 -16.67
C MET A 182 -6.67 -0.49 -18.02
N LEU A 183 -7.25 -1.49 -18.67
CA LEU A 183 -6.85 -1.93 -20.02
C LEU A 183 -7.06 -0.83 -21.06
N LEU A 184 -8.09 0.00 -20.92
CA LEU A 184 -8.28 1.17 -21.80
C LEU A 184 -7.15 2.20 -21.66
N ARG A 185 -6.65 2.42 -20.44
CA ARG A 185 -5.53 3.33 -20.20
C ARG A 185 -4.17 2.70 -20.51
N ARG A 186 -4.08 1.40 -20.42
CA ARG A 186 -2.86 0.60 -20.52
C ARG A 186 -3.13 -0.67 -21.34
N PRO A 187 -3.22 -0.52 -22.68
CA PRO A 187 -3.48 -1.65 -23.58
C PRO A 187 -2.30 -2.65 -23.67
N ASP A 188 -1.14 -2.28 -23.16
CA ASP A 188 0.06 -3.12 -23.04
C ASP A 188 -0.01 -4.15 -21.90
N LEU A 189 -1.00 -4.02 -20.99
CA LEU A 189 -1.17 -4.97 -19.91
C LEU A 189 -1.71 -6.31 -20.43
N PRO A 190 -1.27 -7.44 -19.82
CA PRO A 190 -1.89 -8.72 -20.12
C PRO A 190 -3.35 -8.70 -19.69
N THR A 191 -4.19 -9.39 -20.44
CA THR A 191 -5.62 -9.54 -20.09
C THR A 191 -5.83 -10.39 -18.84
N HIS A 192 -4.85 -11.22 -18.50
CA HIS A 192 -4.83 -12.04 -17.29
C HIS A 192 -3.39 -12.38 -16.90
N MET A 193 -3.14 -12.50 -15.59
CA MET A 193 -1.91 -13.06 -15.03
C MET A 193 -2.27 -14.17 -14.04
N ASP A 194 -1.65 -15.32 -14.22
CA ASP A 194 -1.76 -16.41 -13.26
C ASP A 194 -1.15 -16.03 -11.90
N GLY A 195 -1.56 -16.73 -10.84
CA GLY A 195 -0.97 -16.54 -9.51
C GLY A 195 0.50 -16.92 -9.50
N GLY A 196 1.32 -16.13 -8.80
CA GLY A 196 2.75 -16.37 -8.70
C GLY A 196 3.52 -15.16 -8.20
N PRO A 197 4.85 -15.29 -8.01
CA PRO A 197 5.68 -14.22 -7.41
C PRO A 197 5.67 -12.90 -8.21
N ALA A 198 5.47 -12.96 -9.53
CA ALA A 198 5.39 -11.77 -10.39
C ALA A 198 4.00 -11.11 -10.39
N ASN A 199 2.98 -11.77 -9.83
CA ASN A 199 1.62 -11.26 -9.82
C ASN A 199 1.47 -10.11 -8.82
N PRO A 200 0.86 -8.97 -9.20
CA PRO A 200 0.71 -7.80 -8.32
C PRO A 200 -0.17 -8.04 -7.09
N LEU A 201 -0.97 -9.11 -7.06
CA LEU A 201 -1.76 -9.48 -5.88
C LEU A 201 -0.96 -10.27 -4.84
N GLY A 202 0.25 -10.70 -5.17
CA GLY A 202 1.13 -11.42 -4.25
C GLY A 202 0.59 -12.76 -3.80
N ALA A 203 1.03 -13.19 -2.61
CA ALA A 203 0.82 -14.55 -2.11
C ALA A 203 -0.63 -14.85 -1.71
N ARG A 204 -1.39 -13.85 -1.21
CA ARG A 204 -2.77 -14.04 -0.69
C ARG A 204 -3.64 -12.84 -1.03
N ALA A 205 -4.96 -13.10 -1.16
CA ALA A 205 -5.96 -12.06 -1.25
C ALA A 205 -7.20 -12.35 -0.40
N LEU A 206 -7.70 -11.31 0.27
CA LEU A 206 -8.92 -11.26 1.07
C LEU A 206 -9.88 -10.30 0.37
N TYR A 207 -10.95 -10.80 -0.22
CA TYR A 207 -11.92 -10.01 -0.97
C TYR A 207 -12.95 -9.39 -0.03
N LEU A 208 -13.36 -8.15 -0.27
CA LEU A 208 -14.20 -7.36 0.63
C LEU A 208 -15.60 -7.16 0.09
N GLY A 209 -16.56 -7.95 0.60
CA GLY A 209 -17.97 -7.92 0.17
C GLY A 209 -18.12 -8.24 -1.32
N SER A 210 -19.03 -7.54 -1.99
CA SER A 210 -19.27 -7.57 -3.44
C SER A 210 -18.47 -6.53 -4.21
N SER A 211 -17.56 -5.81 -3.52
CA SER A 211 -16.76 -4.74 -4.15
C SER A 211 -15.53 -5.29 -4.87
N LEU A 212 -14.88 -4.44 -5.66
CA LEU A 212 -13.59 -4.74 -6.27
C LEU A 212 -12.42 -4.60 -5.28
N TYR A 213 -12.68 -4.13 -4.05
CA TYR A 213 -11.63 -3.93 -3.05
C TYR A 213 -11.20 -5.25 -2.40
N ARG A 214 -9.93 -5.30 -2.08
CA ARG A 214 -9.31 -6.47 -1.43
C ARG A 214 -8.13 -6.04 -0.56
N ILE A 215 -7.80 -6.85 0.42
CA ILE A 215 -6.52 -6.83 1.11
C ILE A 215 -5.69 -7.92 0.44
N HIS A 216 -4.46 -7.61 0.00
CA HIS A 216 -3.65 -8.56 -0.77
C HIS A 216 -2.15 -8.35 -0.56
N GLY A 217 -1.35 -9.33 -0.91
CA GLY A 217 0.10 -9.22 -0.95
C GLY A 217 0.60 -8.31 -2.07
N THR A 218 1.89 -8.34 -2.34
CA THR A 218 2.47 -7.56 -3.44
C THR A 218 3.77 -8.18 -3.94
N ASN A 219 4.09 -7.96 -5.19
CA ASN A 219 5.41 -8.19 -5.78
C ASN A 219 6.33 -6.96 -5.64
N GLU A 220 5.81 -5.85 -5.08
CA GLU A 220 6.50 -4.57 -4.89
C GLU A 220 6.45 -4.14 -3.40
N PRO A 221 7.18 -4.82 -2.50
CA PRO A 221 7.11 -4.55 -1.06
C PRO A 221 7.57 -3.13 -0.68
N GLU A 222 8.39 -2.47 -1.50
CA GLU A 222 8.84 -1.09 -1.33
C GLU A 222 7.70 -0.05 -1.40
N THR A 223 6.51 -0.46 -1.89
CA THR A 223 5.31 0.38 -1.95
C THR A 223 4.50 0.42 -0.65
N ILE A 224 4.91 -0.35 0.36
CA ILE A 224 4.31 -0.28 1.69
C ILE A 224 4.60 1.09 2.32
N GLY A 225 3.59 1.67 2.94
CA GLY A 225 3.63 3.05 3.44
C GLY A 225 3.27 4.11 2.41
N MET A 226 2.90 3.74 1.18
CA MET A 226 2.64 4.66 0.08
C MET A 226 1.17 4.65 -0.37
N ASN A 227 0.78 5.72 -1.08
CA ASN A 227 -0.52 5.85 -1.74
C ASN A 227 -0.39 5.41 -3.20
N VAL A 228 -0.54 4.13 -3.50
CA VAL A 228 -0.18 3.57 -4.81
C VAL A 228 -1.28 2.78 -5.51
N SER A 229 -2.33 2.37 -4.79
CA SER A 229 -3.36 1.49 -5.35
C SER A 229 -4.57 2.25 -5.92
N SER A 230 -5.46 1.53 -6.58
CA SER A 230 -6.78 2.02 -6.97
C SER A 230 -7.86 1.67 -5.92
N GLY A 231 -7.49 1.76 -4.63
CA GLY A 231 -8.38 1.52 -3.49
C GLY A 231 -8.17 0.18 -2.78
N CYS A 232 -7.42 -0.76 -3.34
CA CYS A 232 -7.04 -2.00 -2.64
C CYS A 232 -5.99 -1.71 -1.55
N ILE A 233 -5.93 -2.58 -0.55
CA ILE A 233 -4.99 -2.50 0.57
C ILE A 233 -3.87 -3.50 0.31
N ARG A 234 -2.64 -3.00 0.14
CA ARG A 234 -1.45 -3.82 -0.08
C ARG A 234 -0.76 -4.15 1.23
N MET A 235 -0.25 -5.36 1.34
CA MET A 235 0.58 -5.83 2.45
C MET A 235 1.85 -6.50 1.92
N MET A 236 2.89 -6.58 2.72
CA MET A 236 3.98 -7.51 2.44
C MET A 236 3.43 -8.94 2.36
N ASN A 237 4.03 -9.80 1.52
CA ASN A 237 3.55 -11.17 1.35
C ASN A 237 3.53 -11.95 2.67
N GLN A 238 4.58 -11.86 3.48
CA GLN A 238 4.64 -12.49 4.79
C GLN A 238 3.55 -12.01 5.76
N ASP A 239 3.14 -10.74 5.65
CA ASP A 239 2.13 -10.14 6.53
C ASP A 239 0.71 -10.53 6.11
N VAL A 240 0.45 -10.57 4.80
CA VAL A 240 -0.85 -11.04 4.32
C VAL A 240 -1.03 -12.55 4.54
N GLU A 241 0.05 -13.33 4.50
CA GLU A 241 0.03 -14.76 4.83
C GLU A 241 -0.31 -14.98 6.31
N ASP A 242 0.31 -14.22 7.21
CA ASP A 242 0.00 -14.26 8.64
C ASP A 242 -1.45 -13.83 8.90
N LEU A 243 -1.90 -12.70 8.36
CA LEU A 243 -3.28 -12.24 8.48
C LEU A 243 -4.27 -13.25 7.90
N TYR A 244 -3.95 -13.84 6.74
CA TYR A 244 -4.76 -14.87 6.09
C TYR A 244 -5.01 -16.08 6.99
N GLY A 245 -4.00 -16.52 7.73
CA GLY A 245 -4.13 -17.61 8.70
C GLY A 245 -5.04 -17.30 9.89
N ARG A 246 -5.14 -16.01 10.27
CA ARG A 246 -5.90 -15.56 11.45
C ARG A 246 -7.37 -15.28 11.17
N VAL A 247 -7.74 -14.97 9.92
CA VAL A 247 -9.09 -14.51 9.56
C VAL A 247 -9.88 -15.56 8.79
N HIS A 248 -11.20 -15.42 8.77
CA HIS A 248 -12.13 -16.29 8.05
C HIS A 248 -13.10 -15.46 7.18
N VAL A 249 -13.81 -16.13 6.28
CA VAL A 249 -14.93 -15.51 5.55
C VAL A 249 -15.97 -15.06 6.57
N GLY A 250 -16.45 -13.81 6.44
CA GLY A 250 -17.32 -13.16 7.42
C GLY A 250 -16.59 -12.25 8.41
N THR A 251 -15.25 -12.31 8.51
CA THR A 251 -14.47 -11.38 9.35
C THR A 251 -14.80 -9.93 9.00
N LYS A 252 -15.10 -9.11 10.02
CA LYS A 252 -15.43 -7.70 9.88
C LYS A 252 -14.18 -6.87 9.58
N VAL A 253 -14.31 -5.96 8.63
CA VAL A 253 -13.27 -5.02 8.21
C VAL A 253 -13.83 -3.60 8.28
N ILE A 254 -13.19 -2.75 9.06
CA ILE A 254 -13.51 -1.31 9.20
C ILE A 254 -12.40 -0.52 8.53
N VAL A 255 -12.75 0.40 7.64
CA VAL A 255 -11.81 1.28 6.93
C VAL A 255 -12.10 2.72 7.26
N MET A 256 -11.08 3.45 7.70
CA MET A 256 -11.13 4.84 8.12
C MET A 256 -10.21 5.71 7.26
#